data_3490ce97524aa95ae7816562b47f5bd4
#
_entry.id   3490ce97524aa95ae7816562b47f5bd4
#
_cell.length_a   1.000
_cell.length_b   1.000
_cell.length_c   1.000
_cell.angle_alpha   90.00
_cell.angle_beta   90.00
_cell.angle_gamma   90.00
#
_symmetry.space_group_name_H-M   'P 1'
#
loop_
_entity.id
_entity.type
_entity.pdbx_description
1 polymer ?
#
loop_
_entity_poly.entity_id
_entity_poly.type
_entity_poly.pdbx_seq_one_letter_code
_entity_poly.pdbx_strand_id
1 'polypeptide(L)'
;ITLVLLVRIERNVEKTYGSCLIPSSFLTTPQVRSGLYLTAMLFLCFGGSFFLVITYLQLVAGFSAIMTGIAMSAMAIPMIVFSMGIPKFSPDASPKKICRTGIAMVALSTIPMALSLNPYGVNWLMYVGLFFFGAGQGFVASQSSNIIAGAVNARDAQQSSGIQTATRNVGQAIGVAILGVVMLFSITGTFKDAALSSADLSSTSKTVISEQASIGFMPDAAFAKYIADKAANADDAAVLTAINRSTRQNSTQLGLYVLGFICALFWLSTGPLPNEKITK
;
A
#
# COMPACT_ATOMS: atom_id res chain seq x y z
N ILE A 1 -14.70 17.13 -9.91
CA ILE A 1 -15.69 18.21 -9.82
C ILE A 1 -15.89 18.60 -8.34
N THR A 2 -16.21 17.68 -7.44
CA THR A 2 -16.48 17.93 -6.01
C THR A 2 -15.32 18.63 -5.29
N LEU A 3 -14.08 18.22 -5.55
CA LEU A 3 -12.89 18.81 -4.92
C LEU A 3 -12.64 20.25 -5.38
N VAL A 4 -12.91 20.55 -6.64
CA VAL A 4 -12.80 21.91 -7.19
C VAL A 4 -13.88 22.82 -6.62
N LEU A 5 -15.09 22.29 -6.46
CA LEU A 5 -16.20 23.03 -5.82
C LEU A 5 -15.89 23.31 -4.35
N LEU A 6 -15.37 22.30 -3.60
CA LEU A 6 -14.98 22.47 -2.21
C LEU A 6 -13.92 23.57 -2.06
N VAL A 7 -12.86 23.56 -2.86
CA VAL A 7 -11.82 24.61 -2.81
C VAL A 7 -12.36 25.99 -3.18
N ARG A 8 -13.32 26.08 -4.12
CA ARG A 8 -13.97 27.37 -4.45
C ARG A 8 -14.86 27.88 -3.31
N ILE A 9 -15.64 26.99 -2.70
CA ILE A 9 -16.51 27.35 -1.56
C ILE A 9 -15.64 27.80 -0.38
N GLU A 10 -14.60 27.05 -0.03
CA GLU A 10 -13.69 27.39 1.06
C GLU A 10 -13.01 28.74 0.85
N ARG A 11 -12.54 29.06 -0.37
CA ARG A 11 -11.97 30.39 -0.69
C ARG A 11 -12.99 31.53 -0.56
N ASN A 12 -14.26 31.28 -0.87
CA ASN A 12 -15.30 32.28 -0.70
C ASN A 12 -15.65 32.48 0.78
N VAL A 13 -15.74 31.39 1.55
CA VAL A 13 -15.97 31.40 3.00
C VAL A 13 -14.83 32.15 3.71
N GLU A 14 -13.57 31.84 3.36
CA GLU A 14 -12.40 32.52 3.91
C GLU A 14 -12.45 34.04 3.67
N LYS A 15 -12.85 34.48 2.47
CA LYS A 15 -12.97 35.90 2.12
C LYS A 15 -14.15 36.60 2.85
N THR A 16 -15.24 35.87 3.10
CA THR A 16 -16.48 36.47 3.62
C THR A 16 -16.50 36.47 5.15
N TYR A 17 -16.01 35.42 5.78
CA TYR A 17 -16.13 35.20 7.24
C TYR A 17 -14.79 35.22 7.99
N GLY A 18 -13.67 35.31 7.29
CA GLY A 18 -12.33 35.32 7.89
C GLY A 18 -11.92 34.01 8.58
N SER A 19 -12.77 32.97 8.49
CA SER A 19 -12.51 31.62 9.02
C SER A 19 -12.97 30.57 8.01
N CYS A 20 -12.13 29.60 7.73
CA CYS A 20 -12.41 28.49 6.81
C CYS A 20 -11.89 27.18 7.41
N LEU A 21 -12.38 26.03 6.91
CA LEU A 21 -11.92 24.72 7.35
C LEU A 21 -10.50 24.46 6.88
N ILE A 22 -10.13 24.97 5.70
CA ILE A 22 -8.80 24.81 5.10
C ILE A 22 -8.28 26.21 4.72
N PRO A 23 -7.47 26.87 5.57
CA PRO A 23 -6.86 28.15 5.21
C PRO A 23 -6.07 28.05 3.92
N SER A 24 -6.28 28.96 3.00
CA SER A 24 -5.56 28.98 1.71
C SER A 24 -4.05 29.11 1.91
N SER A 25 -3.61 29.79 2.99
CA SER A 25 -2.23 29.90 3.43
C SER A 25 -1.55 28.53 3.69
N PHE A 26 -2.29 27.53 4.17
CA PHE A 26 -1.77 26.19 4.40
C PHE A 26 -1.30 25.50 3.12
N LEU A 27 -2.12 25.58 2.06
CA LEU A 27 -1.80 24.95 0.78
C LEU A 27 -0.71 25.72 0.00
N THR A 28 -0.42 26.96 0.36
CA THR A 28 0.62 27.77 -0.28
C THR A 28 1.97 27.66 0.43
N THR A 29 2.00 27.25 1.71
CA THR A 29 3.24 27.08 2.49
C THR A 29 4.04 25.85 1.99
N PRO A 30 5.28 26.01 1.48
CA PRO A 30 6.04 24.92 0.89
C PRO A 30 6.31 23.76 1.87
N GLN A 31 6.54 24.06 3.14
CA GLN A 31 6.79 23.05 4.20
C GLN A 31 5.54 22.19 4.44
N VAL A 32 4.36 22.84 4.53
CA VAL A 32 3.08 22.12 4.71
C VAL A 32 2.83 21.22 3.49
N ARG A 33 3.02 21.71 2.28
CA ARG A 33 2.88 20.91 1.05
C ARG A 33 3.81 19.69 1.06
N SER A 34 5.08 19.89 1.44
CA SER A 34 6.06 18.81 1.54
C SER A 34 5.65 17.76 2.58
N GLY A 35 5.17 18.19 3.75
CA GLY A 35 4.70 17.30 4.79
C GLY A 35 3.42 16.53 4.40
N LEU A 36 2.46 17.19 3.75
CA LEU A 36 1.24 16.53 3.22
C LEU A 36 1.58 15.55 2.11
N TYR A 37 2.52 15.88 1.21
CA TYR A 37 3.01 14.97 0.19
C TYR A 37 3.62 13.71 0.79
N LEU A 38 4.50 13.86 1.80
CA LEU A 38 5.07 12.72 2.53
C LEU A 38 3.99 11.89 3.22
N THR A 39 2.99 12.55 3.80
CA THR A 39 1.86 11.86 4.45
C THR A 39 1.04 11.05 3.43
N ALA A 40 0.68 11.65 2.28
CA ALA A 40 -0.06 10.96 1.22
C ALA A 40 0.71 9.73 0.71
N MET A 41 2.00 9.91 0.43
CA MET A 41 2.89 8.86 -0.04
C MET A 41 3.05 7.71 0.98
N LEU A 42 3.27 8.06 2.25
CA LEU A 42 3.37 7.11 3.35
C LEU A 42 2.13 6.22 3.42
N PHE A 43 0.95 6.84 3.41
CA PHE A 43 -0.32 6.11 3.54
C PHE A 43 -0.74 5.39 2.26
N LEU A 44 -0.32 5.86 1.08
CA LEU A 44 -0.47 5.10 -0.16
C LEU A 44 0.31 3.78 -0.09
N CYS A 45 1.58 3.83 0.30
CA CYS A 45 2.39 2.63 0.46
C CYS A 45 1.85 1.71 1.56
N PHE A 46 1.43 2.29 2.69
CA PHE A 46 0.83 1.54 3.80
C PHE A 46 -0.46 0.83 3.38
N GLY A 47 -1.43 1.57 2.80
CA GLY A 47 -2.72 1.00 2.39
C GLY A 47 -2.57 -0.10 1.35
N GLY A 48 -1.71 0.13 0.35
CA GLY A 48 -1.46 -0.85 -0.70
C GLY A 48 -0.79 -2.12 -0.19
N SER A 49 0.27 -2.00 0.65
CA SER A 49 0.93 -3.17 1.23
C SER A 49 0.02 -3.93 2.19
N PHE A 50 -0.73 -3.19 3.02
CA PHE A 50 -1.68 -3.77 3.97
C PHE A 50 -2.74 -4.61 3.25
N PHE A 51 -3.29 -4.09 2.15
CA PHE A 51 -4.23 -4.81 1.31
C PHE A 51 -3.61 -6.09 0.73
N LEU A 52 -2.45 -6.01 0.08
CA LEU A 52 -1.79 -7.17 -0.55
C LEU A 52 -1.43 -8.25 0.47
N VAL A 53 -0.79 -7.86 1.57
CA VAL A 53 -0.27 -8.81 2.57
C VAL A 53 -1.41 -9.50 3.31
N ILE A 54 -2.41 -8.75 3.78
CA ILE A 54 -3.54 -9.34 4.52
C ILE A 54 -4.33 -10.27 3.61
N THR A 55 -4.62 -9.82 2.38
CA THR A 55 -5.36 -10.64 1.41
C THR A 55 -4.61 -11.96 1.15
N TYR A 56 -3.29 -11.91 1.00
CA TYR A 56 -2.49 -13.11 0.78
C TYR A 56 -2.43 -14.02 2.01
N LEU A 57 -2.16 -13.47 3.18
CA LEU A 57 -2.08 -14.24 4.42
C LEU A 57 -3.39 -14.97 4.74
N GLN A 58 -4.53 -14.31 4.54
CA GLN A 58 -5.83 -14.90 4.85
C GLN A 58 -6.35 -15.83 3.75
N LEU A 59 -6.24 -15.45 2.48
CA LEU A 59 -6.85 -16.20 1.39
C LEU A 59 -5.94 -17.26 0.76
N VAL A 60 -4.61 -17.16 0.93
CA VAL A 60 -3.66 -18.14 0.39
C VAL A 60 -2.98 -18.92 1.50
N ALA A 61 -2.38 -18.23 2.48
CA ALA A 61 -1.69 -18.88 3.59
C ALA A 61 -2.65 -19.46 4.65
N GLY A 62 -3.95 -19.16 4.55
CA GLY A 62 -4.97 -19.70 5.46
C GLY A 62 -4.87 -19.20 6.91
N PHE A 63 -4.22 -18.04 7.10
CA PHE A 63 -4.10 -17.44 8.43
C PHE A 63 -5.45 -16.97 8.93
N SER A 64 -5.76 -17.29 10.20
CA SER A 64 -6.89 -16.67 10.90
C SER A 64 -6.65 -15.16 11.08
N ALA A 65 -7.71 -14.41 11.40
CA ALA A 65 -7.59 -12.98 11.70
C ALA A 65 -6.56 -12.70 12.83
N ILE A 66 -6.54 -13.56 13.85
CA ILE A 66 -5.58 -13.46 14.98
C ILE A 66 -4.15 -13.71 14.49
N MET A 67 -3.91 -14.76 13.73
CA MET A 67 -2.58 -15.07 13.18
C MET A 67 -2.10 -13.96 12.24
N THR A 68 -2.99 -13.42 11.43
CA THR A 68 -2.69 -12.26 10.56
C THR A 68 -2.30 -11.05 11.40
N GLY A 69 -3.03 -10.74 12.48
CA GLY A 69 -2.70 -9.66 13.39
C GLY A 69 -1.33 -9.82 14.04
N ILE A 70 -0.99 -11.03 14.49
CA ILE A 70 0.34 -11.37 15.03
C ILE A 70 1.42 -11.19 13.95
N ALA A 71 1.20 -11.68 12.75
CA ALA A 71 2.14 -11.49 11.64
C ALA A 71 2.37 -10.01 11.31
N MET A 72 1.30 -9.22 11.30
CA MET A 72 1.37 -7.77 11.02
C MET A 72 2.05 -6.98 12.16
N SER A 73 2.16 -7.54 13.37
CA SER A 73 2.94 -6.91 14.45
C SER A 73 4.42 -6.76 14.09
N ALA A 74 4.96 -7.62 13.23
CA ALA A 74 6.32 -7.51 12.70
C ALA A 74 6.55 -6.21 11.91
N MET A 75 5.47 -5.60 11.39
CA MET A 75 5.51 -4.27 10.76
C MET A 75 5.16 -3.16 11.77
N ALA A 76 4.14 -3.37 12.59
CA ALA A 76 3.62 -2.33 13.48
C ALA A 76 4.62 -1.93 14.59
N ILE A 77 5.28 -2.91 15.19
CA ILE A 77 6.24 -2.66 16.29
C ILE A 77 7.43 -1.81 15.79
N PRO A 78 8.15 -2.17 14.73
CA PRO A 78 9.23 -1.33 14.20
C PRO A 78 8.73 0.07 13.79
N MET A 79 7.56 0.18 13.17
CA MET A 79 6.99 1.47 12.80
C MET A 79 6.84 2.40 14.03
N ILE A 80 6.31 1.89 15.13
CA ILE A 80 6.17 2.66 16.38
C ILE A 80 7.55 3.03 16.95
N VAL A 81 8.43 2.04 17.10
CA VAL A 81 9.77 2.23 17.69
C VAL A 81 10.57 3.28 16.92
N PHE A 82 10.62 3.18 15.59
CA PHE A 82 11.40 4.12 14.78
C PHE A 82 10.72 5.48 14.61
N SER A 83 9.39 5.55 14.59
CA SER A 83 8.70 6.84 14.53
C SER A 83 8.95 7.71 15.77
N MET A 84 9.04 7.08 16.95
CA MET A 84 9.34 7.76 18.22
C MET A 84 10.84 7.88 18.49
N GLY A 85 11.63 6.92 18.02
CA GLY A 85 13.07 6.83 18.28
C GLY A 85 13.90 7.77 17.43
N ILE A 86 13.61 7.95 16.15
CA ILE A 86 14.40 8.78 15.24
C ILE A 86 14.64 10.20 15.74
N PRO A 87 13.65 10.95 16.27
CA PRO A 87 13.90 12.26 16.82
C PRO A 87 14.88 12.28 17.99
N LYS A 88 14.97 11.17 18.74
CA LYS A 88 15.86 11.03 19.89
C LYS A 88 17.27 10.55 19.51
N PHE A 89 17.36 9.55 18.61
CA PHE A 89 18.63 8.92 18.24
C PHE A 89 19.41 9.68 17.18
N SER A 90 18.73 10.46 16.35
CA SER A 90 19.35 11.23 15.27
C SER A 90 18.85 12.67 15.29
N PRO A 91 19.05 13.42 16.40
CA PRO A 91 18.52 14.78 16.53
C PRO A 91 19.14 15.73 15.51
N ASP A 92 20.31 15.43 14.95
CA ASP A 92 21.05 16.28 14.01
C ASP A 92 20.89 15.88 12.54
N ALA A 93 20.20 14.78 12.27
CA ALA A 93 19.96 14.35 10.88
C ALA A 93 18.93 15.23 10.18
N SER A 94 19.22 15.61 8.93
CA SER A 94 18.27 16.41 8.16
C SER A 94 17.01 15.60 7.84
N PRO A 95 15.81 16.22 7.87
CA PRO A 95 14.55 15.56 7.53
C PRO A 95 14.59 14.84 6.18
N LYS A 96 15.25 15.46 5.20
CA LYS A 96 15.45 14.87 3.86
C LYS A 96 16.22 13.55 3.89
N LYS A 97 17.31 13.45 4.66
CA LYS A 97 18.09 12.22 4.78
C LYS A 97 17.26 11.12 5.42
N ILE A 98 16.58 11.44 6.52
CA ILE A 98 15.71 10.49 7.24
C ILE A 98 14.60 9.97 6.33
N CYS A 99 13.87 10.84 5.62
CA CYS A 99 12.83 10.43 4.69
C CYS A 99 13.38 9.57 3.55
N ARG A 100 14.51 9.95 2.94
CA ARG A 100 15.12 9.16 1.85
C ARG A 100 15.53 7.78 2.29
N THR A 101 16.13 7.66 3.48
CA THR A 101 16.47 6.34 4.06
C THR A 101 15.22 5.52 4.32
N GLY A 102 14.18 6.13 4.92
CA GLY A 102 12.92 5.43 5.19
C GLY A 102 12.24 4.94 3.91
N ILE A 103 12.15 5.78 2.87
CA ILE A 103 11.54 5.40 1.58
C ILE A 103 12.37 4.29 0.89
N ALA A 104 13.69 4.37 0.94
CA ALA A 104 14.56 3.31 0.39
C ALA A 104 14.34 1.99 1.13
N MET A 105 14.22 2.01 2.47
CA MET A 105 13.90 0.81 3.26
C MET A 105 12.55 0.23 2.86
N VAL A 106 11.51 1.06 2.67
CA VAL A 106 10.19 0.62 2.21
C VAL A 106 10.27 0.00 0.81
N ALA A 107 10.98 0.63 -0.12
CA ALA A 107 11.14 0.10 -1.47
C ALA A 107 11.86 -1.25 -1.48
N LEU A 108 12.98 -1.35 -0.77
CA LEU A 108 13.79 -2.58 -0.72
C LEU A 108 13.10 -3.71 0.04
N SER A 109 12.27 -3.40 1.03
CA SER A 109 11.55 -4.41 1.83
C SER A 109 10.51 -5.19 1.02
N THR A 110 10.04 -4.66 -0.10
CA THR A 110 9.10 -5.39 -0.98
C THR A 110 9.74 -6.61 -1.62
N ILE A 111 11.08 -6.63 -1.79
CA ILE A 111 11.81 -7.75 -2.38
C ILE A 111 11.73 -9.01 -1.48
N PRO A 112 12.18 -9.00 -0.21
CA PRO A 112 12.04 -10.17 0.65
C PRO A 112 10.57 -10.54 0.89
N MET A 113 9.64 -9.58 0.92
CA MET A 113 8.21 -9.88 0.99
C MET A 113 7.76 -10.68 -0.24
N ALA A 114 8.11 -10.25 -1.46
CA ALA A 114 7.75 -10.94 -2.69
C ALA A 114 8.38 -12.34 -2.78
N LEU A 115 9.66 -12.47 -2.39
CA LEU A 115 10.38 -13.75 -2.38
C LEU A 115 9.89 -14.72 -1.29
N SER A 116 9.18 -14.22 -0.28
CA SER A 116 8.62 -15.05 0.79
C SER A 116 7.39 -15.84 0.37
N LEU A 117 6.70 -15.39 -0.67
CA LEU A 117 5.42 -15.97 -1.11
C LEU A 117 5.64 -17.32 -1.77
N ASN A 118 4.77 -18.27 -1.46
CA ASN A 118 4.70 -19.57 -2.13
C ASN A 118 3.23 -19.99 -2.26
N PRO A 119 2.88 -20.95 -3.14
CA PRO A 119 1.48 -21.30 -3.43
C PRO A 119 0.65 -21.76 -2.21
N TYR A 120 1.32 -22.13 -1.13
CA TYR A 120 0.71 -22.70 0.08
C TYR A 120 0.86 -21.83 1.33
N GLY A 121 1.57 -20.71 1.24
CA GLY A 121 1.80 -19.85 2.39
C GLY A 121 2.91 -18.82 2.23
N VAL A 122 3.61 -18.58 3.31
CA VAL A 122 4.74 -17.63 3.38
C VAL A 122 5.87 -18.23 4.21
N ASN A 123 7.10 -17.80 3.93
CA ASN A 123 8.27 -18.16 4.73
C ASN A 123 8.74 -16.99 5.63
N TRP A 124 9.81 -17.19 6.39
CA TRP A 124 10.34 -16.23 7.36
C TRP A 124 10.76 -14.88 6.73
N LEU A 125 11.09 -14.84 5.44
CA LEU A 125 11.44 -13.60 4.72
C LEU A 125 10.30 -12.59 4.72
N MET A 126 9.03 -13.04 4.85
CA MET A 126 7.89 -12.14 5.01
C MET A 126 8.06 -11.25 6.24
N TYR A 127 8.45 -11.83 7.36
CA TYR A 127 8.62 -11.08 8.62
C TYR A 127 9.80 -10.13 8.56
N VAL A 128 10.86 -10.51 7.88
CA VAL A 128 12.01 -9.61 7.61
C VAL A 128 11.56 -8.43 6.75
N GLY A 129 10.83 -8.70 5.67
CA GLY A 129 10.28 -7.66 4.81
C GLY A 129 9.34 -6.73 5.58
N LEU A 130 8.41 -7.27 6.36
CA LEU A 130 7.49 -6.49 7.19
C LEU A 130 8.24 -5.63 8.22
N PHE A 131 9.30 -6.14 8.84
CA PHE A 131 10.13 -5.38 9.77
C PHE A 131 10.76 -4.16 9.10
N PHE A 132 11.45 -4.33 7.98
CA PHE A 132 12.08 -3.21 7.25
C PHE A 132 11.05 -2.26 6.65
N PHE A 133 9.92 -2.78 6.20
CA PHE A 133 8.81 -1.95 5.74
C PHE A 133 8.29 -1.05 6.87
N GLY A 134 8.00 -1.63 8.04
CA GLY A 134 7.54 -0.89 9.21
C GLY A 134 8.57 0.13 9.71
N ALA A 135 9.84 -0.26 9.80
CA ALA A 135 10.93 0.65 10.17
C ALA A 135 11.00 1.86 9.21
N GLY A 136 11.02 1.61 7.90
CA GLY A 136 11.03 2.67 6.89
C GLY A 136 9.81 3.60 6.96
N GLN A 137 8.62 3.04 7.19
CA GLN A 137 7.40 3.81 7.44
C GLN A 137 7.54 4.68 8.70
N GLY A 138 8.14 4.17 9.77
CA GLY A 138 8.41 4.92 11.00
C GLY A 138 9.33 6.12 10.76
N PHE A 139 10.40 5.96 9.95
CA PHE A 139 11.28 7.05 9.55
C PHE A 139 10.51 8.19 8.88
N VAL A 140 9.68 7.87 7.88
CA VAL A 140 8.92 8.89 7.14
C VAL A 140 7.83 9.51 8.03
N ALA A 141 7.13 8.70 8.82
CA ALA A 141 6.07 9.17 9.72
C ALA A 141 6.58 10.21 10.74
N SER A 142 7.78 9.97 11.31
CA SER A 142 8.40 10.90 12.25
C SER A 142 8.63 12.28 11.63
N GLN A 143 9.03 12.34 10.36
CA GLN A 143 9.37 13.60 9.68
C GLN A 143 8.15 14.30 9.09
N SER A 144 7.19 13.57 8.52
CA SER A 144 6.00 14.18 7.93
C SER A 144 5.22 15.02 8.94
N SER A 145 5.02 14.50 10.15
CA SER A 145 4.34 15.22 11.24
C SER A 145 5.16 16.41 11.75
N ASN A 146 6.49 16.24 11.93
CA ASN A 146 7.38 17.30 12.41
C ASN A 146 7.47 18.47 11.41
N ILE A 147 7.56 18.20 10.11
CA ILE A 147 7.61 19.23 9.07
C ILE A 147 6.34 20.09 9.10
N ILE A 148 5.17 19.46 9.23
CA ILE A 148 3.90 20.18 9.29
C ILE A 148 3.77 20.95 10.60
N ALA A 149 4.03 20.31 11.73
CA ALA A 149 3.92 20.95 13.06
C ALA A 149 4.87 22.15 13.21
N GLY A 150 6.07 22.08 12.62
CA GLY A 150 7.02 23.20 12.63
C GLY A 150 6.64 24.39 11.74
N ALA A 151 5.76 24.17 10.77
CA ALA A 151 5.33 25.21 9.81
C ALA A 151 3.99 25.85 10.17
N VAL A 152 3.31 25.40 11.23
CA VAL A 152 1.97 25.80 11.62
C VAL A 152 1.96 26.46 12.99
N ASN A 153 1.22 27.56 13.12
CA ASN A 153 0.99 28.21 14.40
C ASN A 153 0.09 27.36 15.31
N ALA A 154 0.25 27.52 16.64
CA ALA A 154 -0.58 26.79 17.62
C ALA A 154 -2.09 27.00 17.39
N ARG A 155 -2.50 28.16 16.89
CA ARG A 155 -3.90 28.49 16.57
C ARG A 155 -4.48 27.61 15.45
N ASP A 156 -3.63 27.22 14.48
CA ASP A 156 -4.03 26.49 13.30
C ASP A 156 -3.74 24.97 13.41
N ALA A 157 -3.20 24.53 14.55
CA ALA A 157 -2.79 23.14 14.77
C ALA A 157 -3.94 22.13 14.60
N GLN A 158 -5.15 22.50 15.03
CA GLN A 158 -6.33 21.64 14.92
C GLN A 158 -6.76 21.45 13.46
N GLN A 159 -6.76 22.52 12.68
CA GLN A 159 -7.07 22.47 11.23
C GLN A 159 -6.03 21.67 10.46
N SER A 160 -4.75 21.83 10.84
CA SER A 160 -3.63 21.04 10.29
C SER A 160 -3.83 19.54 10.50
N SER A 161 -4.28 19.13 11.69
CA SER A 161 -4.56 17.72 12.01
C SER A 161 -5.69 17.15 11.15
N GLY A 162 -6.75 17.92 10.90
CA GLY A 162 -7.85 17.53 10.02
C GLY A 162 -7.40 17.29 8.57
N ILE A 163 -6.59 18.21 8.02
CA ILE A 163 -6.03 18.08 6.67
C ILE A 163 -5.09 16.89 6.56
N GLN A 164 -4.24 16.66 7.56
CA GLN A 164 -3.38 15.47 7.60
C GLN A 164 -4.20 14.17 7.59
N THR A 165 -5.27 14.11 8.39
CA THR A 165 -6.14 12.93 8.44
C THR A 165 -6.84 12.69 7.11
N ALA A 166 -7.36 13.72 6.47
CA ALA A 166 -7.93 13.62 5.13
C ALA A 166 -6.89 13.12 4.11
N THR A 167 -5.68 13.66 4.15
CA THR A 167 -4.56 13.26 3.27
C THR A 167 -4.18 11.80 3.49
N ARG A 168 -4.15 11.30 4.73
CA ARG A 168 -3.92 9.89 5.07
C ARG A 168 -4.97 8.99 4.42
N ASN A 169 -6.24 9.30 4.61
CA ASN A 169 -7.34 8.51 4.09
C ASN A 169 -7.34 8.46 2.56
N VAL A 170 -7.10 9.61 1.90
CA VAL A 170 -6.99 9.68 0.44
C VAL A 170 -5.78 8.86 -0.04
N GLY A 171 -4.60 9.02 0.57
CA GLY A 171 -3.42 8.24 0.25
C GLY A 171 -3.68 6.74 0.36
N GLN A 172 -4.24 6.30 1.48
CA GLN A 172 -4.57 4.90 1.72
C GLN A 172 -5.57 4.35 0.69
N ALA A 173 -6.64 5.08 0.40
CA ALA A 173 -7.63 4.67 -0.59
C ALA A 173 -7.02 4.52 -2.00
N ILE A 174 -6.17 5.46 -2.41
CA ILE A 174 -5.45 5.39 -3.69
C ILE A 174 -4.52 4.18 -3.73
N GLY A 175 -3.78 3.91 -2.65
CA GLY A 175 -2.89 2.76 -2.55
C GLY A 175 -3.63 1.42 -2.72
N VAL A 176 -4.74 1.25 -1.99
CA VAL A 176 -5.61 0.07 -2.11
C VAL A 176 -6.19 -0.04 -3.52
N ALA A 177 -6.66 1.06 -4.10
CA ALA A 177 -7.26 1.06 -5.44
C ALA A 177 -6.24 0.66 -6.52
N ILE A 178 -5.05 1.27 -6.53
CA ILE A 178 -4.01 0.97 -7.51
C ILE A 178 -3.59 -0.49 -7.42
N LEU A 179 -3.23 -0.97 -6.23
CA LEU A 179 -2.73 -2.33 -6.08
C LEU A 179 -3.84 -3.38 -6.20
N GLY A 180 -5.07 -3.05 -5.83
CA GLY A 180 -6.25 -3.88 -6.08
C GLY A 180 -6.51 -4.08 -7.57
N VAL A 181 -6.42 -3.01 -8.35
CA VAL A 181 -6.55 -3.09 -9.83
C VAL A 181 -5.41 -3.90 -10.44
N VAL A 182 -4.16 -3.63 -10.05
CA VAL A 182 -2.99 -4.40 -10.52
C VAL A 182 -3.16 -5.88 -10.23
N MET A 183 -3.58 -6.23 -9.02
CA MET A 183 -3.80 -7.60 -8.60
C MET A 183 -4.92 -8.28 -9.39
N LEU A 184 -6.06 -7.59 -9.60
CA LEU A 184 -7.21 -8.13 -10.33
C LEU A 184 -6.89 -8.39 -11.80
N PHE A 185 -6.23 -7.43 -12.47
CA PHE A 185 -5.81 -7.60 -13.86
C PHE A 185 -4.78 -8.71 -14.00
N SER A 186 -3.79 -8.75 -13.10
CA SER A 186 -2.76 -9.77 -13.10
C SER A 186 -3.34 -11.16 -12.91
N ILE A 187 -4.22 -11.37 -11.91
CA ILE A 187 -4.78 -12.69 -11.64
C ILE A 187 -5.62 -13.18 -12.82
N THR A 188 -6.45 -12.30 -13.39
CA THR A 188 -7.32 -12.68 -14.52
C THR A 188 -6.50 -13.05 -15.77
N GLY A 189 -5.52 -12.21 -16.13
CA GLY A 189 -4.66 -12.45 -17.31
C GLY A 189 -3.81 -13.70 -17.13
N THR A 190 -3.02 -13.77 -16.05
CA THR A 190 -2.10 -14.90 -15.79
C THR A 190 -2.84 -16.22 -15.66
N PHE A 191 -4.04 -16.22 -15.04
CA PHE A 191 -4.84 -17.45 -14.93
C PHE A 191 -5.33 -17.92 -16.30
N LYS A 192 -5.88 -17.02 -17.11
CA LYS A 192 -6.35 -17.37 -18.45
C LYS A 192 -5.22 -17.89 -19.34
N ASP A 193 -4.09 -17.18 -19.36
CA ASP A 193 -2.93 -17.57 -20.15
C ASP A 193 -2.41 -18.95 -19.73
N ALA A 194 -2.30 -19.21 -18.43
CA ALA A 194 -1.87 -20.49 -17.88
C ALA A 194 -2.88 -21.61 -18.20
N ALA A 195 -4.18 -21.35 -18.06
CA ALA A 195 -5.21 -22.34 -18.33
C ALA A 195 -5.28 -22.68 -19.83
N LEU A 196 -5.23 -21.68 -20.72
CA LEU A 196 -5.31 -21.90 -22.16
C LEU A 196 -4.07 -22.58 -22.72
N SER A 197 -2.89 -22.33 -22.13
CA SER A 197 -1.62 -22.95 -22.54
C SER A 197 -1.37 -24.33 -21.92
N SER A 198 -2.14 -24.74 -20.90
CA SER A 198 -1.96 -26.04 -20.23
C SER A 198 -2.29 -27.18 -21.21
N ALA A 199 -1.39 -28.16 -21.33
CA ALA A 199 -1.64 -29.37 -22.09
C ALA A 199 -2.61 -30.33 -21.41
N ASP A 200 -2.70 -30.26 -20.08
CA ASP A 200 -3.46 -31.17 -19.23
C ASP A 200 -4.95 -30.79 -19.12
N LEU A 201 -5.37 -29.65 -19.68
CA LEU A 201 -6.76 -29.23 -19.67
C LEU A 201 -7.51 -29.62 -20.93
N SER A 202 -8.73 -30.12 -20.78
CA SER A 202 -9.63 -30.43 -21.89
C SER A 202 -10.02 -29.16 -22.68
N SER A 203 -10.33 -29.35 -23.97
CA SER A 203 -10.80 -28.26 -24.84
C SER A 203 -12.09 -27.61 -24.32
N THR A 204 -12.97 -28.41 -23.70
CA THR A 204 -14.22 -27.93 -23.11
C THR A 204 -13.97 -26.96 -21.96
N SER A 205 -13.09 -27.32 -21.01
CA SER A 205 -12.73 -26.45 -19.88
C SER A 205 -12.02 -25.18 -20.36
N LYS A 206 -11.16 -25.26 -21.38
CA LYS A 206 -10.51 -24.07 -21.99
C LYS A 206 -11.53 -23.10 -22.57
N THR A 207 -12.54 -23.58 -23.30
CA THR A 207 -13.60 -22.74 -23.87
C THR A 207 -14.36 -22.00 -22.77
N VAL A 208 -14.80 -22.71 -21.75
CA VAL A 208 -15.53 -22.12 -20.60
C VAL A 208 -14.68 -21.05 -19.89
N ILE A 209 -13.39 -21.31 -19.68
CA ILE A 209 -12.50 -20.35 -19.01
C ILE A 209 -12.24 -19.10 -19.91
N SER A 210 -12.12 -19.29 -21.23
CA SER A 210 -11.90 -18.16 -22.17
C SER A 210 -13.04 -17.14 -22.12
N GLU A 211 -14.28 -17.60 -21.93
CA GLU A 211 -15.49 -16.77 -21.89
C GLU A 211 -15.67 -16.00 -20.57
N GLN A 212 -14.92 -16.37 -19.50
CA GLN A 212 -15.04 -15.66 -18.23
C GLN A 212 -14.48 -14.23 -18.33
N ALA A 213 -15.24 -13.23 -17.92
CA ALA A 213 -14.82 -11.83 -17.95
C ALA A 213 -13.68 -11.55 -16.94
N SER A 214 -13.77 -12.12 -15.75
CA SER A 214 -12.76 -11.94 -14.69
C SER A 214 -12.75 -13.13 -13.73
N ILE A 215 -11.61 -13.36 -13.10
CA ILE A 215 -11.43 -14.36 -12.06
C ILE A 215 -11.03 -13.64 -10.77
N GLY A 216 -11.86 -13.80 -9.74
CA GLY A 216 -11.65 -13.14 -8.46
C GLY A 216 -10.52 -13.79 -7.66
N PHE A 217 -9.90 -12.99 -6.77
CA PHE A 217 -8.98 -13.51 -5.77
C PHE A 217 -9.77 -14.17 -4.65
N MET A 218 -9.81 -15.50 -4.64
CA MET A 218 -10.62 -16.29 -3.69
C MET A 218 -9.83 -17.46 -3.10
N PRO A 219 -10.14 -17.90 -1.87
CA PRO A 219 -9.48 -19.06 -1.26
C PRO A 219 -9.83 -20.36 -2.01
N ASP A 220 -9.01 -21.40 -1.81
CA ASP A 220 -9.14 -22.68 -2.51
C ASP A 220 -10.54 -23.31 -2.40
N ALA A 221 -11.15 -23.27 -1.22
CA ALA A 221 -12.49 -23.83 -1.01
C ALA A 221 -13.57 -23.09 -1.83
N ALA A 222 -13.48 -21.77 -1.92
CA ALA A 222 -14.38 -20.96 -2.74
C ALA A 222 -14.11 -21.18 -4.23
N PHE A 223 -12.85 -21.29 -4.62
CA PHE A 223 -12.46 -21.58 -6.00
C PHE A 223 -12.89 -22.98 -6.44
N ALA A 224 -12.73 -24.00 -5.60
CA ALA A 224 -13.19 -25.34 -5.87
C ALA A 224 -14.71 -25.38 -6.16
N LYS A 225 -15.49 -24.65 -5.36
CA LYS A 225 -16.94 -24.52 -5.59
C LYS A 225 -17.25 -23.76 -6.89
N TYR A 226 -16.50 -22.68 -7.17
CA TYR A 226 -16.66 -21.90 -8.39
C TYR A 226 -16.37 -22.71 -9.65
N ILE A 227 -15.40 -23.65 -9.58
CA ILE A 227 -14.96 -24.44 -10.73
C ILE A 227 -15.76 -25.75 -10.90
N ALA A 228 -16.45 -26.22 -9.83
CA ALA A 228 -17.17 -27.50 -9.86
C ALA A 228 -18.17 -27.62 -11.01
N ASP A 229 -18.83 -26.51 -11.36
CA ASP A 229 -19.81 -26.46 -12.45
C ASP A 229 -19.18 -26.04 -13.79
N LYS A 230 -17.88 -25.79 -13.85
CA LYS A 230 -17.17 -25.21 -15.02
C LYS A 230 -16.09 -26.12 -15.57
N ALA A 231 -15.53 -27.00 -14.77
CA ALA A 231 -14.59 -28.01 -15.19
C ALA A 231 -15.33 -29.19 -15.85
N ALA A 232 -14.77 -29.72 -16.94
CA ALA A 232 -15.36 -30.85 -17.64
C ALA A 232 -15.30 -32.14 -16.84
N ASN A 233 -14.29 -32.27 -15.95
CA ASN A 233 -14.04 -33.43 -15.09
C ASN A 233 -13.22 -33.06 -13.84
N ALA A 234 -13.04 -34.05 -12.95
CA ALA A 234 -12.29 -33.86 -11.71
C ALA A 234 -10.80 -33.54 -11.92
N ASP A 235 -10.18 -34.08 -12.96
CA ASP A 235 -8.78 -33.86 -13.29
C ASP A 235 -8.58 -32.40 -13.73
N ASP A 236 -9.46 -31.89 -14.59
CA ASP A 236 -9.47 -30.49 -15.01
C ASP A 236 -9.64 -29.53 -13.80
N ALA A 237 -10.51 -29.89 -12.85
CA ALA A 237 -10.71 -29.12 -11.63
C ALA A 237 -9.45 -29.07 -10.75
N ALA A 238 -8.71 -30.17 -10.66
CA ALA A 238 -7.43 -30.23 -9.94
C ALA A 238 -6.36 -29.33 -10.61
N VAL A 239 -6.23 -29.42 -11.94
CA VAL A 239 -5.30 -28.60 -12.72
C VAL A 239 -5.63 -27.12 -12.57
N LEU A 240 -6.91 -26.73 -12.72
CA LEU A 240 -7.34 -25.34 -12.55
C LEU A 240 -7.08 -24.81 -11.13
N THR A 241 -7.23 -25.66 -10.12
CA THR A 241 -6.91 -25.28 -8.73
C THR A 241 -5.41 -25.03 -8.54
N ALA A 242 -4.57 -25.87 -9.13
CA ALA A 242 -3.11 -25.67 -9.09
C ALA A 242 -2.69 -24.37 -9.82
N ILE A 243 -3.27 -24.12 -10.99
CA ILE A 243 -3.06 -22.87 -11.74
C ILE A 243 -3.50 -21.65 -10.91
N ASN A 244 -4.66 -21.72 -10.25
CA ASN A 244 -5.15 -20.63 -9.40
C ASN A 244 -4.20 -20.32 -8.25
N ARG A 245 -3.61 -21.34 -7.60
CA ARG A 245 -2.64 -21.15 -6.50
C ARG A 245 -1.38 -20.41 -6.98
N SER A 246 -0.77 -20.88 -8.07
CA SER A 246 0.42 -20.22 -8.63
C SER A 246 0.13 -18.81 -9.14
N THR A 247 -1.03 -18.61 -9.73
CA THR A 247 -1.46 -17.28 -10.22
C THR A 247 -1.67 -16.29 -9.08
N ARG A 248 -2.28 -16.70 -7.98
CA ARG A 248 -2.42 -15.84 -6.78
C ARG A 248 -1.08 -15.41 -6.22
N GLN A 249 -0.10 -16.33 -6.16
CA GLN A 249 1.26 -16.00 -5.76
C GLN A 249 1.87 -14.96 -6.71
N ASN A 250 1.89 -15.23 -8.02
CA ASN A 250 2.51 -14.38 -9.02
C ASN A 250 1.86 -12.99 -9.06
N SER A 251 0.53 -12.92 -8.96
CA SER A 251 -0.19 -11.64 -8.94
C SER A 251 0.12 -10.81 -7.71
N THR A 252 0.27 -11.45 -6.55
CA THR A 252 0.68 -10.74 -5.32
C THR A 252 2.15 -10.30 -5.38
N GLN A 253 3.04 -11.13 -5.94
CA GLN A 253 4.44 -10.76 -6.17
C GLN A 253 4.54 -9.54 -7.08
N LEU A 254 3.79 -9.53 -8.19
CA LEU A 254 3.72 -8.38 -9.09
C LEU A 254 3.23 -7.12 -8.36
N GLY A 255 2.18 -7.25 -7.54
CA GLY A 255 1.68 -6.14 -6.71
C GLY A 255 2.75 -5.57 -5.78
N LEU A 256 3.55 -6.43 -5.14
CA LEU A 256 4.66 -6.02 -4.28
C LEU A 256 5.79 -5.35 -5.08
N TYR A 257 6.13 -5.83 -6.27
CA TYR A 257 7.12 -5.18 -7.13
C TYR A 257 6.64 -3.82 -7.64
N VAL A 258 5.37 -3.71 -8.01
CA VAL A 258 4.75 -2.42 -8.39
C VAL A 258 4.77 -1.44 -7.21
N LEU A 259 4.49 -1.90 -6.00
CA LEU A 259 4.61 -1.09 -4.79
C LEU A 259 6.05 -0.61 -4.59
N GLY A 260 7.04 -1.50 -4.71
CA GLY A 260 8.46 -1.16 -4.63
C GLY A 260 8.88 -0.13 -5.68
N PHE A 261 8.39 -0.28 -6.92
CA PHE A 261 8.61 0.69 -7.99
C PHE A 261 7.99 2.06 -7.69
N ILE A 262 6.76 2.10 -7.19
CA ILE A 262 6.10 3.34 -6.75
C ILE A 262 6.94 4.02 -5.64
N CYS A 263 7.43 3.25 -4.66
CA CYS A 263 8.28 3.78 -3.61
C CYS A 263 9.62 4.31 -4.16
N ALA A 264 10.21 3.65 -5.16
CA ALA A 264 11.42 4.13 -5.82
C ALA A 264 11.18 5.46 -6.58
N LEU A 265 10.03 5.61 -7.24
CA LEU A 265 9.63 6.89 -7.85
C LEU A 265 9.46 7.99 -6.80
N PHE A 266 8.86 7.68 -5.65
CA PHE A 266 8.77 8.61 -4.55
C PHE A 266 10.14 9.00 -3.99
N TRP A 267 11.07 8.06 -3.90
CA TRP A 267 12.44 8.34 -3.48
C TRP A 267 13.13 9.36 -4.41
N LEU A 268 12.94 9.25 -5.72
CA LEU A 268 13.45 10.21 -6.70
C LEU A 268 12.80 11.60 -6.52
N SER A 269 11.52 11.64 -6.17
CA SER A 269 10.76 12.89 -5.99
C SER A 269 11.04 13.64 -4.68
N THR A 270 11.90 13.11 -3.79
CA THR A 270 12.28 13.75 -2.52
C THR A 270 13.23 14.94 -2.66
N GLY A 271 13.57 15.35 -3.88
CA GLY A 271 14.44 16.52 -4.15
C GLY A 271 14.05 17.80 -3.42
N PRO A 272 12.77 18.23 -3.44
CA PRO A 272 12.28 19.47 -2.83
C PRO A 272 12.16 19.47 -1.31
N LEU A 273 12.45 18.34 -0.61
CA LEU A 273 12.34 18.28 0.84
C LEU A 273 13.38 19.20 1.52
N PRO A 274 13.02 19.81 2.67
CA PRO A 274 13.91 20.68 3.41
C PRO A 274 15.15 19.94 3.91
N ASN A 275 16.32 20.54 3.68
CA ASN A 275 17.61 20.02 4.13
C ASN A 275 17.94 20.44 5.56
N GLU A 276 17.39 21.57 6.00
CA GLU A 276 17.68 22.16 7.32
C GLU A 276 16.68 21.65 8.36
N LYS A 277 17.14 21.54 9.60
CA LYS A 277 16.26 21.33 10.74
C LYS A 277 15.24 22.46 10.82
N ILE A 278 13.99 22.13 11.04
CA ILE A 278 12.99 23.11 11.45
C ILE A 278 13.19 23.34 12.95
N THR A 279 14.13 24.23 13.28
CA THR A 279 14.28 24.75 14.64
C THR A 279 13.14 25.74 14.90
N LYS A 280 12.38 25.49 15.95
CA LYS A 280 11.49 26.50 16.55
C LYS A 280 12.30 27.53 17.28
#